data_409a1d5bc7a503e2581c235d4c12d730
#
_entry.id   409a1d5bc7a503e2581c235d4c12d730
#
_cell.length_a   1.000
_cell.length_b   1.000
_cell.length_c   1.000
_cell.angle_alpha   90.00
_cell.angle_beta   90.00
_cell.angle_gamma   90.00
#
_symmetry.space_group_name_H-M   'P 1'
#
loop_
_entity.id
_entity.type
_entity.pdbx_description
1 polymer ?
#
loop_
_entity_poly.entity_id
_entity_poly.type
_entity_poly.pdbx_seq_one_letter_code
_entity_poly.pdbx_strand_id
1 'polypeptide(L)'
;AIVLGVLVGIPLGAICAQYANRLPDHLGRMLSLAGHSMPIFWLGIVGLLVFYAQLGWVGGPGRLDVAYRYSVPAVTHLMLIDTLIAGEWDAFRNAFSHLVLPASLLGLVALGYVARMTRSFLLWQLRQDYTTVLRLKGMSESAIVWRHALRNAAGPILSIIALTYAYLLEGAVLTETVFAWPGLGMYI
;
A
#
# COMPACT_ATOMS: atom_id res chain seq x y z
N ALA A 1 -4.79 2.24 -1.28
CA ALA A 1 -4.02 1.33 -0.43
C ALA A 1 -3.33 0.22 -1.23
N ILE A 2 -4.05 -0.71 -1.90
CA ILE A 2 -3.45 -1.85 -2.63
C ILE A 2 -2.46 -1.41 -3.72
N VAL A 3 -2.78 -0.36 -4.49
CA VAL A 3 -1.90 0.20 -5.52
C VAL A 3 -0.56 0.63 -4.94
N LEU A 4 -0.56 1.32 -3.79
CA LEU A 4 0.63 1.72 -3.07
C LEU A 4 1.43 0.50 -2.59
N GLY A 5 0.74 -0.49 -1.99
CA GLY A 5 1.35 -1.75 -1.56
C GLY A 5 2.06 -2.49 -2.70
N VAL A 6 1.44 -2.55 -3.88
CA VAL A 6 1.99 -3.24 -5.07
C VAL A 6 3.13 -2.44 -5.70
N LEU A 7 2.92 -1.14 -5.97
CA LEU A 7 3.91 -0.29 -6.66
C LEU A 7 5.20 -0.11 -5.87
N VAL A 8 5.12 -0.11 -4.54
CA VAL A 8 6.30 0.02 -3.68
C VAL A 8 6.76 -1.33 -3.14
N GLY A 9 5.83 -2.22 -2.78
CA GLY A 9 6.16 -3.51 -2.18
C GLY A 9 6.88 -4.46 -3.12
N ILE A 10 6.49 -4.57 -4.39
CA ILE A 10 7.19 -5.43 -5.35
C ILE A 10 8.62 -4.96 -5.58
N PRO A 11 8.90 -3.69 -5.93
CA PRO A 11 10.28 -3.21 -6.06
C PRO A 11 11.11 -3.36 -4.80
N LEU A 12 10.55 -3.05 -3.63
CA LEU A 12 11.22 -3.22 -2.35
C LEU A 12 11.60 -4.69 -2.11
N GLY A 13 10.67 -5.61 -2.33
CA GLY A 13 10.93 -7.04 -2.22
C GLY A 13 12.00 -7.53 -3.21
N ALA A 14 12.00 -7.01 -4.43
CA ALA A 14 13.00 -7.33 -5.45
C ALA A 14 14.40 -6.82 -5.06
N ILE A 15 14.51 -5.60 -4.56
CA ILE A 15 15.76 -5.03 -4.04
C ILE A 15 16.26 -5.86 -2.85
N CYS A 16 15.39 -6.21 -1.91
CA CYS A 16 15.74 -7.05 -0.78
C CYS A 16 16.25 -8.44 -1.21
N ALA A 17 15.64 -9.03 -2.25
CA ALA A 17 16.11 -10.31 -2.79
C ALA A 17 17.46 -10.19 -3.51
N GLN A 18 17.65 -9.13 -4.30
CA GLN A 18 18.90 -8.88 -5.03
C GLN A 18 20.10 -8.67 -4.09
N TYR A 19 19.87 -7.97 -2.97
CA TYR A 19 20.90 -7.69 -1.96
C TYR A 19 20.69 -8.53 -0.69
N ALA A 20 20.29 -9.78 -0.85
CA ALA A 20 20.00 -10.68 0.26
C ALA A 20 21.13 -10.72 1.31
N ASN A 21 20.77 -10.59 2.59
CA ASN A 21 21.66 -10.54 3.75
C ASN A 21 22.63 -9.33 3.77
N ARG A 22 22.40 -8.31 2.95
CA ARG A 22 23.12 -7.02 3.00
C ARG A 22 22.25 -5.93 3.62
N LEU A 23 22.85 -4.75 3.82
CA LEU A 23 22.17 -3.61 4.46
C LEU A 23 20.80 -3.26 3.83
N PRO A 24 20.63 -3.19 2.48
CA PRO A 24 19.33 -2.92 1.88
C PRO A 24 18.26 -3.96 2.25
N ASP A 25 18.64 -5.25 2.35
CA ASP A 25 17.74 -6.32 2.77
C ASP A 25 17.31 -6.16 4.23
N HIS A 26 18.26 -5.87 5.13
CA HIS A 26 17.94 -5.66 6.55
C HIS A 26 17.00 -4.46 6.75
N LEU A 27 17.27 -3.33 6.10
CA LEU A 27 16.42 -2.14 6.17
C LEU A 27 15.03 -2.40 5.58
N GLY A 28 14.93 -3.04 4.43
CA GLY A 28 13.66 -3.39 3.81
C GLY A 28 12.82 -4.34 4.67
N ARG A 29 13.44 -5.31 5.33
CA ARG A 29 12.76 -6.20 6.28
C ARG A 29 12.27 -5.46 7.52
N MET A 30 13.08 -4.57 8.09
CA MET A 30 12.67 -3.74 9.23
C MET A 30 11.47 -2.86 8.87
N LEU A 31 11.49 -2.20 7.70
CA LEU A 31 10.38 -1.40 7.21
C LEU A 31 9.11 -2.24 7.01
N SER A 32 9.24 -3.43 6.42
CA SER A 32 8.13 -4.36 6.21
C SER A 32 7.53 -4.87 7.53
N LEU A 33 8.37 -5.11 8.54
CA LEU A 33 7.92 -5.53 9.86
C LEU A 33 7.22 -4.39 10.62
N ALA A 34 7.77 -3.17 10.58
CA ALA A 34 7.18 -2.03 11.26
C ALA A 34 5.73 -1.78 10.83
N GLY A 35 5.44 -1.90 9.53
CA GLY A 35 4.08 -1.72 9.01
C GLY A 35 3.08 -2.80 9.43
N HIS A 36 3.55 -3.96 9.90
CA HIS A 36 2.68 -5.10 10.26
C HIS A 36 2.63 -5.38 11.77
N SER A 37 3.56 -4.84 12.54
CA SER A 37 3.70 -5.15 13.97
C SER A 37 2.73 -4.39 14.87
N MET A 38 2.15 -3.30 14.37
CA MET A 38 1.25 -2.45 15.15
C MET A 38 -0.20 -2.64 14.70
N PRO A 39 -1.18 -2.67 15.64
CA PRO A 39 -2.58 -2.72 15.27
C PRO A 39 -2.97 -1.50 14.43
N ILE A 40 -3.67 -1.74 13.31
CA ILE A 40 -4.02 -0.69 12.35
C ILE A 40 -4.87 0.43 12.97
N PHE A 41 -5.78 0.08 13.88
CA PHE A 41 -6.61 1.05 14.58
C PHE A 41 -5.76 1.98 15.48
N TRP A 42 -4.74 1.44 16.14
CA TRP A 42 -3.82 2.23 16.97
C TRP A 42 -3.01 3.20 16.12
N LEU A 43 -2.44 2.72 15.00
CA LEU A 43 -1.76 3.59 14.03
C LEU A 43 -2.69 4.67 13.48
N GLY A 44 -3.97 4.36 13.29
CA GLY A 44 -4.99 5.32 12.86
C GLY A 44 -5.19 6.44 13.88
N ILE A 45 -5.36 6.10 15.15
CA ILE A 45 -5.56 7.09 16.24
C ILE A 45 -4.30 7.96 16.41
N VAL A 46 -3.11 7.34 16.47
CA VAL A 46 -1.85 8.08 16.57
C VAL A 46 -1.61 8.95 15.33
N GLY A 47 -1.92 8.42 14.15
CA GLY A 47 -1.82 9.17 12.90
C GLY A 47 -2.74 10.41 12.89
N LEU A 48 -4.00 10.28 13.32
CA LEU A 48 -4.91 11.43 13.47
C LEU A 48 -4.40 12.43 14.51
N LEU A 49 -3.89 11.94 15.64
CA LEU A 49 -3.35 12.85 16.67
C LEU A 49 -2.16 13.66 16.13
N VAL A 50 -1.22 13.01 15.44
CA VAL A 50 0.00 13.67 14.99
C VAL A 50 -0.25 14.47 13.70
N PHE A 51 -0.76 13.83 12.65
CA PHE A 51 -0.81 14.45 11.31
C PHE A 51 -2.01 15.39 11.14
N TYR A 52 -3.13 15.10 11.78
CA TYR A 52 -4.30 15.98 11.72
C TYR A 52 -4.28 17.02 12.85
N ALA A 53 -4.26 16.58 14.14
CA ALA A 53 -4.49 17.50 15.26
C ALA A 53 -3.27 18.38 15.58
N GLN A 54 -2.03 17.86 15.47
CA GLN A 54 -0.83 18.64 15.81
C GLN A 54 -0.22 19.34 14.59
N LEU A 55 -0.10 18.64 13.44
CA LEU A 55 0.60 19.17 12.27
C LEU A 55 -0.34 19.80 11.23
N GLY A 56 -1.63 19.46 11.22
CA GLY A 56 -2.58 19.98 10.23
C GLY A 56 -2.25 19.59 8.78
N TRP A 57 -1.53 18.47 8.56
CA TRP A 57 -1.07 18.06 7.23
C TRP A 57 -2.10 17.28 6.43
N VAL A 58 -3.07 16.66 7.11
CA VAL A 58 -4.10 15.82 6.52
C VAL A 58 -5.48 16.25 7.00
N GLY A 59 -6.53 15.82 6.28
CA GLY A 59 -7.90 16.03 6.70
C GLY A 59 -8.25 15.21 7.93
N GLY A 60 -9.27 15.65 8.66
CA GLY A 60 -9.77 15.00 9.88
C GLY A 60 -10.65 13.78 9.60
N PRO A 61 -11.40 13.32 10.59
CA PRO A 61 -12.39 12.25 10.41
C PRO A 61 -13.47 12.62 9.40
N GLY A 62 -13.94 11.63 8.63
CA GLY A 62 -14.91 11.81 7.55
C GLY A 62 -14.27 11.86 6.16
N ARG A 63 -15.10 12.03 5.12
CA ARG A 63 -14.65 12.06 3.71
C ARG A 63 -14.39 13.48 3.19
N LEU A 64 -14.95 14.48 3.85
CA LEU A 64 -14.98 15.86 3.40
C LEU A 64 -15.37 16.76 4.57
N ASP A 65 -14.80 17.95 4.66
CA ASP A 65 -15.22 18.95 5.64
C ASP A 65 -16.66 19.40 5.40
N VAL A 66 -17.34 19.79 6.48
CA VAL A 66 -18.76 20.21 6.46
C VAL A 66 -18.98 21.37 5.48
N ALA A 67 -17.98 22.25 5.33
CA ALA A 67 -18.04 23.41 4.42
C ALA A 67 -18.29 23.04 2.96
N TYR A 68 -17.79 21.88 2.50
CA TYR A 68 -17.90 21.43 1.11
C TYR A 68 -18.99 20.38 0.90
N ARG A 69 -19.71 19.98 1.95
CA ARG A 69 -20.65 18.86 1.90
C ARG A 69 -21.79 19.03 0.90
N TYR A 70 -22.20 20.28 0.64
CA TYR A 70 -23.31 20.62 -0.25
C TYR A 70 -22.86 21.21 -1.58
N SER A 71 -21.57 21.46 -1.79
CA SER A 71 -21.04 22.05 -3.03
C SER A 71 -20.83 21.00 -4.15
N VAL A 72 -20.77 19.71 -3.79
CA VAL A 72 -20.47 18.64 -4.73
C VAL A 72 -21.68 17.74 -4.94
N PRO A 73 -22.26 17.71 -6.16
CA PRO A 73 -23.34 16.77 -6.49
C PRO A 73 -22.80 15.31 -6.52
N ALA A 74 -23.54 14.38 -5.91
CA ALA A 74 -23.20 12.98 -5.95
C ALA A 74 -23.62 12.36 -7.30
N VAL A 75 -22.69 12.21 -8.22
CA VAL A 75 -22.90 11.62 -9.56
C VAL A 75 -22.46 10.17 -9.60
N THR A 76 -21.22 9.90 -9.21
CA THR A 76 -20.62 8.56 -9.20
C THR A 76 -20.56 7.94 -7.82
N HIS A 77 -20.87 8.70 -6.78
CA HIS A 77 -20.69 8.36 -5.36
C HIS A 77 -19.22 8.14 -4.95
N LEU A 78 -18.26 8.43 -5.85
CA LEU A 78 -16.83 8.48 -5.56
C LEU A 78 -16.42 9.94 -5.40
N MET A 79 -16.26 10.38 -4.15
CA MET A 79 -16.06 11.79 -3.80
C MET A 79 -14.96 12.49 -4.64
N LEU A 80 -13.81 11.84 -4.86
CA LEU A 80 -12.72 12.40 -5.67
C LEU A 80 -13.13 12.59 -7.15
N ILE A 81 -13.94 11.69 -7.70
CA ILE A 81 -14.42 11.78 -9.08
C ILE A 81 -15.51 12.84 -9.16
N ASP A 82 -16.43 12.86 -8.21
CA ASP A 82 -17.53 13.80 -8.17
C ASP A 82 -17.04 15.25 -8.04
N THR A 83 -16.00 15.49 -7.20
CA THR A 83 -15.36 16.81 -7.08
C THR A 83 -14.66 17.24 -8.37
N LEU A 84 -14.03 16.33 -9.11
CA LEU A 84 -13.42 16.61 -10.41
C LEU A 84 -14.48 16.94 -11.48
N ILE A 85 -15.58 16.18 -11.52
CA ILE A 85 -16.70 16.42 -12.46
C ILE A 85 -17.35 17.79 -12.17
N ALA A 86 -17.48 18.14 -10.89
CA ALA A 86 -18.03 19.44 -10.48
C ALA A 86 -17.08 20.62 -10.75
N GLY A 87 -15.80 20.37 -11.04
CA GLY A 87 -14.78 21.41 -11.21
C GLY A 87 -14.36 22.10 -9.92
N GLU A 88 -14.74 21.55 -8.76
CA GLU A 88 -14.50 22.11 -7.43
C GLU A 88 -13.13 21.66 -6.87
N TRP A 89 -12.08 22.37 -7.28
CA TRP A 89 -10.69 22.02 -6.91
C TRP A 89 -10.39 22.08 -5.42
N ASP A 90 -11.03 22.99 -4.69
CA ASP A 90 -10.83 23.11 -3.24
C ASP A 90 -11.50 21.94 -2.52
N ALA A 91 -12.69 21.53 -2.95
CA ALA A 91 -13.35 20.33 -2.46
C ALA A 91 -12.55 19.05 -2.81
N PHE A 92 -11.93 19.00 -4.00
CA PHE A 92 -11.05 17.89 -4.39
C PHE A 92 -9.84 17.78 -3.47
N ARG A 93 -9.11 18.88 -3.23
CA ARG A 93 -7.95 18.91 -2.32
C ARG A 93 -8.35 18.51 -0.91
N ASN A 94 -9.49 18.99 -0.44
CA ASN A 94 -10.03 18.66 0.87
C ASN A 94 -10.33 17.14 0.94
N ALA A 95 -11.11 16.59 0.01
CA ALA A 95 -11.42 15.16 -0.05
C ALA A 95 -10.15 14.28 -0.15
N PHE A 96 -9.16 14.71 -0.95
CA PHE A 96 -7.89 14.02 -1.08
C PHE A 96 -7.12 14.02 0.25
N SER A 97 -7.07 15.15 0.97
CA SER A 97 -6.39 15.25 2.26
C SER A 97 -6.96 14.29 3.31
N HIS A 98 -8.30 14.09 3.32
CA HIS A 98 -8.97 13.12 4.18
C HIS A 98 -8.65 11.67 3.83
N LEU A 99 -8.39 11.39 2.54
CA LEU A 99 -8.07 10.03 2.07
C LEU A 99 -6.62 9.63 2.32
N VAL A 100 -5.69 10.60 2.38
CA VAL A 100 -4.23 10.32 2.44
C VAL A 100 -3.88 9.44 3.63
N LEU A 101 -4.33 9.78 4.83
CA LEU A 101 -3.94 9.07 6.04
C LEU A 101 -4.52 7.64 6.09
N PRO A 102 -5.83 7.38 5.93
CA PRO A 102 -6.36 6.02 5.94
C PRO A 102 -5.80 5.17 4.79
N ALA A 103 -5.64 5.75 3.59
CA ALA A 103 -5.07 5.02 2.45
C ALA A 103 -3.59 4.68 2.65
N SER A 104 -2.80 5.55 3.28
CA SER A 104 -1.39 5.30 3.56
C SER A 104 -1.20 4.23 4.63
N LEU A 105 -2.01 4.21 5.67
CA LEU A 105 -1.96 3.19 6.72
C LEU A 105 -2.28 1.79 6.18
N LEU A 106 -3.40 1.65 5.47
CA LEU A 106 -3.74 0.40 4.78
C LEU A 106 -2.69 0.01 3.74
N GLY A 107 -2.15 1.01 3.03
CA GLY A 107 -1.09 0.82 2.04
C GLY A 107 0.22 0.35 2.65
N LEU A 108 0.59 0.81 3.85
CA LEU A 108 1.77 0.40 4.59
C LEU A 108 1.70 -1.08 4.99
N VAL A 109 0.52 -1.53 5.45
CA VAL A 109 0.28 -2.95 5.77
C VAL A 109 0.42 -3.82 4.52
N ALA A 110 -0.24 -3.41 3.41
CA ALA A 110 -0.14 -4.10 2.14
C ALA A 110 1.30 -4.17 1.62
N LEU A 111 2.03 -3.04 1.69
CA LEU A 111 3.44 -2.93 1.30
C LEU A 111 4.31 -3.93 2.06
N GLY A 112 4.19 -3.98 3.39
CA GLY A 112 4.97 -4.87 4.22
C GLY A 112 4.76 -6.35 3.85
N TYR A 113 3.52 -6.75 3.61
CA TYR A 113 3.18 -8.11 3.24
C TYR A 113 3.65 -8.45 1.82
N VAL A 114 3.33 -7.61 0.82
CA VAL A 114 3.73 -7.81 -0.58
C VAL A 114 5.24 -7.82 -0.72
N ALA A 115 5.98 -6.91 -0.07
CA ALA A 115 7.44 -6.86 -0.13
C ALA A 115 8.08 -8.14 0.43
N ARG A 116 7.62 -8.59 1.59
CA ARG A 116 8.12 -9.81 2.23
C ARG A 116 7.90 -11.05 1.36
N MET A 117 6.71 -11.21 0.81
CA MET A 117 6.37 -12.35 -0.03
C MET A 117 7.09 -12.32 -1.38
N THR A 118 7.17 -11.14 -2.02
CA THR A 118 7.96 -10.95 -3.25
C THR A 118 9.42 -11.33 -3.02
N ARG A 119 10.03 -10.86 -1.93
CA ARG A 119 11.40 -11.26 -1.57
C ARG A 119 11.52 -12.78 -1.44
N SER A 120 10.61 -13.43 -0.74
CA SER A 120 10.64 -14.88 -0.54
C SER A 120 10.56 -15.64 -1.86
N PHE A 121 9.63 -15.30 -2.73
CA PHE A 121 9.47 -15.92 -4.03
C PHE A 121 10.69 -15.70 -4.92
N LEU A 122 11.25 -14.47 -4.91
CA LEU A 122 12.45 -14.19 -5.70
C LEU A 122 13.68 -14.96 -5.19
N LEU A 123 13.88 -15.08 -3.89
CA LEU A 123 14.97 -15.88 -3.34
C LEU A 123 14.82 -17.36 -3.72
N TRP A 124 13.60 -17.87 -3.78
CA TRP A 124 13.35 -19.23 -4.26
C TRP A 124 13.70 -19.36 -5.75
N GLN A 125 13.26 -18.40 -6.58
CA GLN A 125 13.59 -18.37 -8.01
C GLN A 125 15.09 -18.28 -8.28
N LEU A 126 15.81 -17.47 -7.49
CA LEU A 126 17.26 -17.28 -7.64
C LEU A 126 18.10 -18.52 -7.28
N ARG A 127 17.49 -19.53 -6.66
CA ARG A 127 18.11 -20.84 -6.36
C ARG A 127 17.86 -21.88 -7.45
N GLN A 128 17.05 -21.60 -8.46
CA GLN A 128 16.74 -22.54 -9.53
C GLN A 128 17.90 -22.64 -10.55
N ASP A 129 18.03 -23.79 -11.20
CA ASP A 129 19.12 -24.10 -12.14
C ASP A 129 19.20 -23.12 -13.31
N TYR A 130 18.06 -22.62 -13.80
CA TYR A 130 18.05 -21.64 -14.90
C TYR A 130 18.82 -20.36 -14.56
N THR A 131 18.82 -19.92 -13.29
CA THR A 131 19.58 -18.73 -12.88
C THR A 131 21.10 -18.99 -12.92
N THR A 132 21.52 -20.19 -12.59
CA THR A 132 22.91 -20.61 -12.75
C THR A 132 23.35 -20.56 -14.20
N VAL A 133 22.51 -21.05 -15.13
CA VAL A 133 22.77 -20.97 -16.57
C VAL A 133 22.86 -19.51 -17.05
N LEU A 134 22.00 -18.64 -16.54
CA LEU A 134 22.04 -17.20 -16.89
C LEU A 134 23.33 -16.53 -16.38
N ARG A 135 23.81 -16.88 -15.20
CA ARG A 135 25.11 -16.41 -14.65
C ARG A 135 26.29 -16.90 -15.52
N LEU A 136 26.27 -18.16 -15.91
CA LEU A 136 27.29 -18.72 -16.81
C LEU A 136 27.32 -18.03 -18.18
N LYS A 137 26.17 -17.54 -18.66
CA LYS A 137 26.06 -16.71 -19.87
C LYS A 137 26.51 -15.24 -19.67
N GLY A 138 27.00 -14.88 -18.49
CA GLY A 138 27.51 -13.54 -18.18
C GLY A 138 26.44 -12.49 -17.90
N MET A 139 25.21 -12.88 -17.59
CA MET A 139 24.15 -11.92 -17.24
C MET A 139 24.38 -11.30 -15.87
N SER A 140 24.10 -9.98 -15.74
CA SER A 140 24.17 -9.28 -14.47
C SER A 140 23.10 -9.76 -13.49
N GLU A 141 23.38 -9.75 -12.19
CA GLU A 141 22.42 -10.13 -11.13
C GLU A 141 21.13 -9.27 -11.21
N SER A 142 21.24 -7.99 -11.53
CA SER A 142 20.08 -7.13 -11.72
C SER A 142 19.19 -7.62 -12.88
N ALA A 143 19.78 -7.96 -14.04
CA ALA A 143 19.02 -8.50 -15.16
C ALA A 143 18.34 -9.84 -14.82
N ILE A 144 19.03 -10.71 -14.07
CA ILE A 144 18.48 -11.99 -13.61
C ILE A 144 17.28 -11.75 -12.71
N VAL A 145 17.38 -10.84 -11.72
CA VAL A 145 16.28 -10.53 -10.78
C VAL A 145 15.10 -9.89 -11.50
N TRP A 146 15.32 -8.77 -12.18
CA TRP A 146 14.23 -7.93 -12.68
C TRP A 146 13.58 -8.46 -13.95
N ARG A 147 14.35 -9.10 -14.84
CA ARG A 147 13.84 -9.56 -16.14
C ARG A 147 13.43 -11.03 -16.14
N HIS A 148 14.10 -11.89 -15.36
CA HIS A 148 13.86 -13.33 -15.40
C HIS A 148 13.14 -13.80 -14.13
N ALA A 149 13.73 -13.62 -12.95
CA ALA A 149 13.18 -14.14 -11.70
C ALA A 149 11.83 -13.50 -11.34
N LEU A 150 11.68 -12.18 -11.50
CA LEU A 150 10.44 -11.48 -11.22
C LEU A 150 9.31 -11.94 -12.15
N ARG A 151 9.60 -12.14 -13.43
CA ARG A 151 8.62 -12.66 -14.39
C ARG A 151 8.15 -14.07 -14.04
N ASN A 152 9.08 -14.95 -13.63
CA ASN A 152 8.76 -16.31 -13.22
C ASN A 152 8.02 -16.35 -11.87
N ALA A 153 8.25 -15.38 -10.99
CA ALA A 153 7.53 -15.22 -9.73
C ALA A 153 6.17 -14.51 -9.89
N ALA A 154 5.79 -14.05 -11.08
CA ALA A 154 4.58 -13.24 -11.28
C ALA A 154 3.30 -13.96 -10.84
N GLY A 155 3.16 -15.26 -11.14
CA GLY A 155 1.99 -16.04 -10.74
C GLY A 155 1.77 -16.04 -9.21
N PRO A 156 2.71 -16.53 -8.40
CA PRO A 156 2.64 -16.43 -6.94
C PRO A 156 2.44 -15.00 -6.42
N ILE A 157 3.11 -13.99 -7.01
CA ILE A 157 2.96 -12.59 -6.60
C ILE A 157 1.53 -12.11 -6.85
N LEU A 158 0.91 -12.41 -7.99
CA LEU A 158 -0.49 -12.08 -8.28
C LEU A 158 -1.44 -12.71 -7.27
N SER A 159 -1.22 -13.99 -6.90
CA SER A 159 -2.02 -14.66 -5.87
C SER A 159 -1.92 -13.94 -4.52
N ILE A 160 -0.74 -13.50 -4.13
CA ILE A 160 -0.55 -12.73 -2.88
C ILE A 160 -1.22 -11.36 -2.96
N ILE A 161 -1.20 -10.68 -4.11
CA ILE A 161 -1.91 -9.41 -4.29
C ILE A 161 -3.43 -9.62 -4.11
N ALA A 162 -4.00 -10.67 -4.68
CA ALA A 162 -5.42 -11.01 -4.50
C ALA A 162 -5.77 -11.30 -3.04
N LEU A 163 -4.96 -12.08 -2.33
CA LEU A 163 -5.12 -12.35 -0.90
C LEU A 163 -4.96 -11.08 -0.06
N THR A 164 -4.00 -10.22 -0.41
CA THR A 164 -3.81 -8.92 0.27
C THR A 164 -5.03 -8.03 0.08
N TYR A 165 -5.63 -8.01 -1.10
CA TYR A 165 -6.86 -7.27 -1.34
C TYR A 165 -8.01 -7.76 -0.45
N ALA A 166 -8.21 -9.07 -0.35
CA ALA A 166 -9.23 -9.63 0.54
C ALA A 166 -8.97 -9.26 2.02
N TYR A 167 -7.72 -9.35 2.47
CA TYR A 167 -7.34 -8.94 3.83
C TYR A 167 -7.56 -7.44 4.09
N LEU A 168 -7.29 -6.59 3.09
CA LEU A 168 -7.54 -5.15 3.21
C LEU A 168 -9.03 -4.81 3.31
N LEU A 169 -9.92 -5.59 2.69
CA LEU A 169 -11.37 -5.42 2.84
C LEU A 169 -11.81 -5.67 4.29
N GLU A 170 -11.28 -6.70 4.93
CA GLU A 170 -11.51 -6.97 6.35
C GLU A 170 -10.95 -5.86 7.25
N GLY A 171 -9.70 -5.45 7.01
CA GLY A 171 -9.04 -4.36 7.75
C GLY A 171 -9.67 -2.97 7.51
N ALA A 172 -10.35 -2.77 6.39
CA ALA A 172 -11.03 -1.52 6.09
C ALA A 172 -12.13 -1.19 7.11
N VAL A 173 -12.87 -2.19 7.61
CA VAL A 173 -13.95 -1.98 8.61
C VAL A 173 -13.44 -1.24 9.84
N LEU A 174 -12.32 -1.68 10.42
CA LEU A 174 -11.70 -1.02 11.58
C LEU A 174 -11.20 0.39 11.23
N THR A 175 -10.63 0.55 10.06
CA THR A 175 -10.15 1.85 9.58
C THR A 175 -11.31 2.82 9.36
N GLU A 176 -12.40 2.36 8.76
CA GLU A 176 -13.64 3.15 8.56
C GLU A 176 -14.20 3.65 9.90
N THR A 177 -14.20 2.82 10.93
CA THR A 177 -14.64 3.21 12.28
C THR A 177 -13.74 4.29 12.88
N VAL A 178 -12.41 4.12 12.85
CA VAL A 178 -11.46 5.09 13.41
C VAL A 178 -11.51 6.44 12.71
N PHE A 179 -11.64 6.42 11.39
CA PHE A 179 -11.68 7.63 10.56
C PHE A 179 -13.09 8.19 10.36
N ALA A 180 -14.13 7.61 10.98
CA ALA A 180 -15.53 7.95 10.75
C ALA A 180 -15.86 8.00 9.22
N TRP A 181 -15.28 7.09 8.47
CA TRP A 181 -15.44 7.00 7.03
C TRP A 181 -16.71 6.22 6.70
N PRO A 182 -17.71 6.84 6.02
CA PRO A 182 -18.93 6.13 5.68
C PRO A 182 -18.67 5.13 4.55
N GLY A 183 -18.25 3.94 4.91
CA GLY A 183 -17.95 2.82 4.03
C GLY A 183 -18.78 1.59 4.38
N LEU A 184 -18.42 0.43 3.79
CA LEU A 184 -19.16 -0.82 3.95
C LEU A 184 -19.21 -1.31 5.40
N GLY A 185 -18.17 -1.06 6.19
CA GLY A 185 -18.10 -1.48 7.58
C GLY A 185 -19.09 -0.80 8.52
N MET A 186 -19.67 0.34 8.11
CA MET A 186 -20.75 0.98 8.87
C MET A 186 -22.13 0.35 8.62
N TYR A 187 -22.27 -0.54 7.63
CA TYR A 187 -23.53 -1.22 7.28
C TYR A 187 -23.57 -2.66 7.81
N ILE A 188 -22.49 -3.15 8.38
CA ILE A 188 -22.37 -4.46 9.02
C ILE A 188 -22.53 -4.32 10.53
#